data_ff8fd1e183b3a041c2d30ebf57a1636c
#
_entry.id   ff8fd1e183b3a041c2d30ebf57a1636c
#
_cell.length_a   1.000
_cell.length_b   1.000
_cell.length_c   1.000
_cell.angle_alpha   90.00
_cell.angle_beta   90.00
_cell.angle_gamma   90.00
#
_symmetry.space_group_name_H-M   'P 1'
#
loop_
_entity.id
_entity.type
_entity.pdbx_description
1 polymer ?
#
loop_
_entity_poly.entity_id
_entity_poly.type
_entity_poly.pdbx_seq_one_letter_code
_entity_poly.pdbx_strand_id
1 'polypeptide(L)'
;MGDHYLLNGAKMWISNSPIANVAVVWAKNEEGRIHGLIVERGMEGFTTPETHNKWSLRASSTGELIFDNVKVPKENLLPNKSGLGAPLGCLDSARYGIAWGAIGAAMDCYDTALRYSKERIQFGKPIGQFQLQQKKLSEMITEITKAQLLTWRLGVLRNEDRATTAQISMAKRNNVDMAIKIAREARQMLGGMGISGEYSIMRHSMNLESVITYEGTHDIHLLITGLDITGLNAFK
;
A
#
# COMPACT_ATOMS: atom_id res chain seq x y z
N MET A 1 5.90 20.92 29.06
CA MET A 1 7.11 21.20 29.81
C MET A 1 7.90 22.32 29.14
N GLY A 2 8.78 23.05 29.83
CA GLY A 2 9.32 24.32 29.34
C GLY A 2 10.09 24.31 28.02
N ASP A 3 10.92 23.29 27.74
CA ASP A 3 11.87 23.21 26.62
C ASP A 3 11.71 21.96 25.74
N HIS A 4 10.84 21.01 26.11
CA HIS A 4 10.63 19.78 25.40
C HIS A 4 9.19 19.28 25.48
N TYR A 5 8.83 18.36 24.59
CA TYR A 5 7.62 17.54 24.65
C TYR A 5 7.96 16.19 25.28
N LEU A 6 7.08 15.63 26.10
CA LEU A 6 7.20 14.28 26.63
C LEU A 6 6.31 13.35 25.78
N LEU A 7 6.94 12.44 25.02
CA LEU A 7 6.25 11.55 24.11
C LEU A 7 6.14 10.15 24.70
N ASN A 8 4.92 9.61 24.74
CA ASN A 8 4.60 8.27 25.21
C ASN A 8 3.66 7.55 24.24
N GLY A 9 3.84 6.25 24.08
CA GLY A 9 2.99 5.40 23.24
C GLY A 9 3.77 4.49 22.33
N ALA A 10 3.08 3.93 21.33
CA ALA A 10 3.69 3.05 20.35
C ALA A 10 3.05 3.19 18.96
N LYS A 11 3.83 2.85 17.94
CA LYS A 11 3.36 2.69 16.54
C LYS A 11 3.80 1.32 16.05
N MET A 12 2.92 0.61 15.34
CA MET A 12 3.19 -0.71 14.80
C MET A 12 3.18 -0.69 13.26
N TRP A 13 3.83 -1.67 12.65
CA TRP A 13 3.92 -1.83 11.19
C TRP A 13 4.61 -0.66 10.48
N ILE A 14 5.67 -0.13 11.08
CA ILE A 14 6.40 1.01 10.54
C ILE A 14 7.53 0.53 9.63
N SER A 15 7.40 0.80 8.34
CA SER A 15 8.45 0.52 7.37
C SER A 15 9.72 1.28 7.72
N ASN A 16 10.85 0.58 7.62
CA ASN A 16 12.20 1.08 7.90
C ASN A 16 12.46 1.49 9.36
N SER A 17 11.54 1.33 10.30
CA SER A 17 11.80 1.70 11.70
C SER A 17 13.06 1.05 12.29
N PRO A 18 13.42 -0.23 11.98
CA PRO A 18 14.64 -0.82 12.52
C PRO A 18 15.94 -0.17 12.02
N ILE A 19 15.92 0.51 10.88
CA ILE A 19 17.12 1.05 10.21
C ILE A 19 17.10 2.59 10.06
N ALA A 20 15.95 3.24 10.24
CA ALA A 20 15.83 4.70 10.11
C ALA A 20 16.56 5.44 11.22
N ASN A 21 17.23 6.53 10.92
CA ASN A 21 17.85 7.42 11.90
C ASN A 21 16.88 8.45 12.48
N VAL A 22 15.80 8.73 11.75
CA VAL A 22 14.80 9.74 12.09
C VAL A 22 13.42 9.19 11.83
N ALA A 23 12.47 9.50 12.70
CA ALA A 23 11.05 9.20 12.54
C ALA A 23 10.21 10.48 12.61
N VAL A 24 9.30 10.66 11.65
CA VAL A 24 8.23 11.66 11.76
C VAL A 24 7.04 11.02 12.46
N VAL A 25 6.72 11.49 13.64
CA VAL A 25 5.72 10.89 14.53
C VAL A 25 4.52 11.83 14.71
N TRP A 26 3.34 11.39 14.33
CA TRP A 26 2.10 12.09 14.60
C TRP A 26 1.55 11.64 15.96
N ALA A 27 1.43 12.59 16.89
CA ALA A 27 0.94 12.36 18.24
C ALA A 27 -0.11 13.40 18.65
N LYS A 28 -0.98 13.03 19.59
CA LYS A 28 -1.96 13.94 20.20
C LYS A 28 -1.36 14.61 21.41
N ASN A 29 -1.59 15.91 21.55
CA ASN A 29 -1.31 16.60 22.80
C ASN A 29 -2.45 16.39 23.82
N GLU A 30 -2.33 16.99 25.01
CA GLU A 30 -3.34 16.90 26.10
C GLU A 30 -4.72 17.43 25.68
N GLU A 31 -4.79 18.36 24.73
CA GLU A 31 -6.01 18.90 24.16
C GLU A 31 -6.62 18.01 23.05
N GLY A 32 -5.99 16.86 22.75
CA GLY A 32 -6.39 15.96 21.67
C GLY A 32 -6.01 16.42 20.26
N ARG A 33 -5.25 17.53 20.12
CA ARG A 33 -4.81 18.05 18.82
C ARG A 33 -3.60 17.27 18.33
N ILE A 34 -3.60 16.92 17.05
CA ILE A 34 -2.51 16.15 16.40
C ILE A 34 -1.40 17.11 15.98
N HIS A 35 -0.15 16.72 16.31
CA HIS A 35 1.07 17.40 15.90
C HIS A 35 2.07 16.40 15.35
N GLY A 36 2.94 16.85 14.45
CA GLY A 36 4.08 16.07 13.96
C GLY A 36 5.34 16.40 14.73
N LEU A 37 6.08 15.39 15.16
CA LEU A 37 7.35 15.50 15.86
C LEU A 37 8.43 14.75 15.09
N ILE A 38 9.64 15.31 15.05
CA ILE A 38 10.84 14.62 14.55
C ILE A 38 11.49 13.93 15.76
N VAL A 39 11.56 12.61 15.72
CA VAL A 39 12.21 11.81 16.78
C VAL A 39 13.44 11.16 16.18
N GLU A 40 14.58 11.35 16.84
CA GLU A 40 15.87 10.86 16.37
C GLU A 40 16.25 9.57 17.09
N ARG A 41 16.90 8.67 16.34
CA ARG A 41 17.47 7.45 16.92
C ARG A 41 18.50 7.82 17.99
N GLY A 42 18.43 7.14 19.15
CA GLY A 42 19.32 7.40 20.29
C GLY A 42 18.72 8.34 21.34
N MET A 43 17.56 8.95 21.09
CA MET A 43 16.82 9.62 22.19
C MET A 43 16.47 8.59 23.27
N GLU A 44 16.71 8.94 24.54
CA GLU A 44 16.42 8.08 25.68
C GLU A 44 14.95 7.70 25.72
N GLY A 45 14.64 6.41 25.94
CA GLY A 45 13.27 5.88 25.93
C GLY A 45 12.70 5.58 24.55
N PHE A 46 13.40 5.87 23.44
CA PHE A 46 12.98 5.55 22.10
C PHE A 46 13.62 4.25 21.59
N THR A 47 12.79 3.24 21.28
CA THR A 47 13.24 1.95 20.75
C THR A 47 12.46 1.54 19.52
N THR A 48 13.10 0.72 18.65
CA THR A 48 12.56 0.34 17.35
C THR A 48 12.73 -1.17 17.08
N PRO A 49 12.00 -2.04 17.82
CA PRO A 49 12.10 -3.47 17.63
C PRO A 49 11.61 -3.89 16.23
N GLU A 50 12.28 -4.88 15.64
CA GLU A 50 11.93 -5.41 14.32
C GLU A 50 10.80 -6.44 14.40
N THR A 51 9.89 -6.39 13.43
CA THR A 51 8.83 -7.39 13.24
C THR A 51 9.35 -8.53 12.38
N HIS A 52 9.40 -9.73 12.94
CA HIS A 52 9.82 -10.95 12.25
C HIS A 52 8.64 -11.79 11.75
N ASN A 53 8.94 -12.85 10.97
CA ASN A 53 7.99 -13.88 10.51
C ASN A 53 6.81 -13.34 9.66
N LYS A 54 7.02 -12.28 8.89
CA LYS A 54 6.01 -11.82 7.92
C LYS A 54 5.91 -12.79 6.74
N TRP A 55 4.69 -13.09 6.31
CA TRP A 55 4.41 -13.84 5.07
C TRP A 55 4.39 -12.95 3.82
N SER A 56 4.18 -11.67 3.99
CA SER A 56 4.06 -10.65 2.95
C SER A 56 5.13 -9.59 3.13
N LEU A 57 5.59 -8.98 2.05
CA LEU A 57 6.60 -7.91 2.06
C LEU A 57 7.85 -8.31 2.87
N ARG A 58 8.34 -9.54 2.71
CA ARG A 58 9.42 -10.13 3.52
C ARG A 58 10.75 -9.39 3.38
N ALA A 59 11.00 -8.75 2.23
CA ALA A 59 12.18 -7.94 2.00
C ALA A 59 12.09 -6.51 2.58
N SER A 60 10.90 -6.08 3.06
CA SER A 60 10.72 -4.79 3.69
C SER A 60 11.07 -4.88 5.17
N SER A 61 12.11 -4.16 5.60
CA SER A 61 12.40 -3.98 7.03
C SER A 61 11.24 -3.24 7.68
N THR A 62 10.60 -3.87 8.65
CA THR A 62 9.39 -3.37 9.29
C THR A 62 9.49 -3.59 10.79
N GLY A 63 9.02 -2.66 11.58
CA GLY A 63 9.07 -2.81 13.04
C GLY A 63 8.07 -1.90 13.73
N GLU A 64 8.37 -1.63 14.97
CA GLU A 64 7.58 -0.76 15.83
C GLU A 64 8.38 0.50 16.16
N LEU A 65 7.71 1.53 16.64
CA LEU A 65 8.27 2.66 17.36
C LEU A 65 7.67 2.63 18.76
N ILE A 66 8.51 2.52 19.78
CA ILE A 66 8.09 2.52 21.18
C ILE A 66 8.68 3.76 21.85
N PHE A 67 7.84 4.52 22.52
CA PHE A 67 8.18 5.75 23.20
C PHE A 67 7.83 5.61 24.67
N ASP A 68 8.86 5.63 25.53
CA ASP A 68 8.74 5.60 26.98
C ASP A 68 9.38 6.88 27.55
N ASN A 69 8.55 7.88 27.85
CA ASN A 69 8.96 9.17 28.37
C ASN A 69 10.05 9.88 27.54
N VAL A 70 9.98 9.74 26.19
CA VAL A 70 10.96 10.34 25.29
C VAL A 70 10.85 11.87 25.33
N LYS A 71 11.96 12.53 25.67
CA LYS A 71 12.07 13.99 25.66
C LYS A 71 12.40 14.47 24.25
N VAL A 72 11.40 15.00 23.55
CA VAL A 72 11.56 15.55 22.21
C VAL A 72 11.74 17.07 22.29
N PRO A 73 12.85 17.64 21.81
CA PRO A 73 13.09 19.09 21.82
C PRO A 73 11.97 19.85 21.10
N LYS A 74 11.69 21.10 21.54
CA LYS A 74 10.64 21.92 20.95
C LYS A 74 10.87 22.26 19.48
N GLU A 75 12.11 22.42 19.08
CA GLU A 75 12.54 22.67 17.71
C GLU A 75 12.24 21.51 16.76
N ASN A 76 12.04 20.31 17.28
CA ASN A 76 11.64 19.12 16.52
C ASN A 76 10.14 19.04 16.21
N LEU A 77 9.37 20.06 16.61
CA LEU A 77 7.97 20.19 16.20
C LEU A 77 7.88 20.61 14.71
N LEU A 78 7.12 19.88 13.93
CA LEU A 78 6.87 20.27 12.53
C LEU A 78 6.13 21.61 12.46
N PRO A 79 6.70 22.65 11.84
CA PRO A 79 6.08 23.97 11.79
C PRO A 79 4.82 23.94 10.88
N ASN A 80 3.82 24.74 11.21
CA ASN A 80 2.64 24.99 10.39
C ASN A 80 1.83 23.72 10.02
N LYS A 81 2.02 22.61 10.72
CA LYS A 81 1.32 21.33 10.48
C LYS A 81 0.68 20.82 11.77
N SER A 82 -0.63 20.91 11.84
CA SER A 82 -1.43 20.40 12.98
C SER A 82 -2.77 19.84 12.48
N GLY A 83 -3.39 19.00 13.34
CA GLY A 83 -4.64 18.36 13.04
C GLY A 83 -4.50 17.13 12.13
N LEU A 84 -5.61 16.42 11.93
CA LEU A 84 -5.64 15.15 11.18
C LEU A 84 -5.37 15.34 9.68
N GLY A 85 -5.66 16.51 9.12
CA GLY A 85 -5.45 16.79 7.70
C GLY A 85 -3.98 16.70 7.27
N ALA A 86 -3.04 16.98 8.17
CA ALA A 86 -1.62 16.91 7.85
C ALA A 86 -1.14 15.48 7.52
N PRO A 87 -1.34 14.45 8.39
CA PRO A 87 -1.01 13.07 8.04
C PRO A 87 -1.86 12.52 6.88
N LEU A 88 -3.14 12.90 6.78
CA LEU A 88 -4.00 12.43 5.67
C LEU A 88 -3.53 12.92 4.30
N GLY A 89 -3.00 14.14 4.19
CA GLY A 89 -2.41 14.63 2.94
C GLY A 89 -1.18 13.81 2.49
N CYS A 90 -0.35 13.35 3.42
CA CYS A 90 0.74 12.42 3.12
C CYS A 90 0.21 11.07 2.61
N LEU A 91 -0.85 10.55 3.25
CA LEU A 91 -1.47 9.29 2.84
C LEU A 91 -2.09 9.37 1.43
N ASP A 92 -2.69 10.48 1.03
CA ASP A 92 -3.24 10.64 -0.31
C ASP A 92 -2.16 10.57 -1.39
N SER A 93 -0.97 11.12 -1.14
CA SER A 93 0.17 11.00 -2.03
C SER A 93 0.68 9.55 -2.10
N ALA A 94 0.80 8.88 -0.96
CA ALA A 94 1.21 7.48 -0.89
C ALA A 94 0.23 6.54 -1.62
N ARG A 95 -1.07 6.71 -1.41
CA ARG A 95 -2.14 5.93 -2.05
C ARG A 95 -2.11 6.00 -3.57
N TYR A 96 -1.81 7.19 -4.12
CA TYR A 96 -1.61 7.35 -5.57
C TYR A 96 -0.43 6.51 -6.08
N GLY A 97 0.70 6.53 -5.36
CA GLY A 97 1.85 5.66 -5.68
C GLY A 97 1.52 4.17 -5.61
N ILE A 98 0.74 3.75 -4.60
CA ILE A 98 0.28 2.36 -4.46
C ILE A 98 -0.63 1.93 -5.63
N ALA A 99 -1.46 2.84 -6.14
CA ALA A 99 -2.31 2.54 -7.30
C ALA A 99 -1.48 2.16 -8.54
N TRP A 100 -0.33 2.82 -8.77
CA TRP A 100 0.63 2.45 -9.83
C TRP A 100 1.39 1.16 -9.52
N GLY A 101 1.85 0.99 -8.28
CA GLY A 101 2.57 -0.20 -7.86
C GLY A 101 1.77 -1.49 -8.04
N ALA A 102 0.47 -1.45 -7.78
CA ALA A 102 -0.44 -2.57 -7.99
C ALA A 102 -0.55 -2.95 -9.48
N ILE A 103 -0.59 -1.96 -10.39
CA ILE A 103 -0.58 -2.19 -11.84
C ILE A 103 0.71 -2.89 -12.26
N GLY A 104 1.87 -2.44 -11.74
CA GLY A 104 3.17 -3.07 -12.02
C GLY A 104 3.21 -4.54 -11.63
N ALA A 105 2.70 -4.88 -10.43
CA ALA A 105 2.59 -6.27 -9.98
C ALA A 105 1.68 -7.11 -10.89
N ALA A 106 0.54 -6.55 -11.32
CA ALA A 106 -0.38 -7.21 -12.23
C ALA A 106 0.24 -7.45 -13.62
N MET A 107 1.01 -6.49 -14.14
CA MET A 107 1.72 -6.61 -15.42
C MET A 107 2.76 -7.72 -15.38
N ASP A 108 3.56 -7.82 -14.33
CA ASP A 108 4.55 -8.91 -14.19
C ASP A 108 3.88 -10.28 -14.10
N CYS A 109 2.78 -10.40 -13.35
CA CYS A 109 1.98 -11.62 -13.30
C CYS A 109 1.41 -12.00 -14.66
N TYR A 110 0.88 -11.03 -15.40
CA TYR A 110 0.34 -11.22 -16.75
C TYR A 110 1.42 -11.67 -17.74
N ASP A 111 2.56 -10.97 -17.80
CA ASP A 111 3.65 -11.29 -18.72
C ASP A 111 4.24 -12.68 -18.45
N THR A 112 4.38 -13.04 -17.17
CA THR A 112 4.83 -14.37 -16.76
C THR A 112 3.85 -15.45 -17.20
N ALA A 113 2.54 -15.26 -16.97
CA ALA A 113 1.51 -16.21 -17.39
C ALA A 113 1.43 -16.33 -18.91
N LEU A 114 1.54 -15.21 -19.64
CA LEU A 114 1.52 -15.18 -21.09
C LEU A 114 2.70 -15.97 -21.67
N ARG A 115 3.93 -15.73 -21.21
CA ARG A 115 5.12 -16.48 -21.65
C ARG A 115 4.97 -17.97 -21.38
N TYR A 116 4.65 -18.31 -20.12
CA TYR A 116 4.45 -19.71 -19.72
C TYR A 116 3.38 -20.40 -20.58
N SER A 117 2.27 -19.73 -20.90
CA SER A 117 1.20 -20.29 -21.70
C SER A 117 1.58 -20.61 -23.13
N LYS A 118 2.59 -19.90 -23.69
CA LYS A 118 3.13 -20.15 -25.03
C LYS A 118 4.14 -21.29 -25.07
N GLU A 119 4.84 -21.52 -23.97
CA GLU A 119 5.94 -22.49 -23.86
C GLU A 119 5.47 -23.84 -23.32
N ARG A 120 4.54 -23.85 -22.36
CA ARG A 120 4.08 -25.06 -21.69
C ARG A 120 3.19 -25.90 -22.61
N ILE A 121 3.64 -27.11 -22.90
CA ILE A 121 2.89 -28.08 -23.73
C ILE A 121 2.05 -28.98 -22.80
N GLN A 122 0.76 -29.09 -23.11
CA GLN A 122 -0.16 -30.07 -22.56
C GLN A 122 -1.13 -30.54 -23.68
N PHE A 123 -1.49 -31.80 -23.65
CA PHE A 123 -2.37 -32.40 -24.70
C PHE A 123 -1.87 -32.14 -26.14
N GLY A 124 -0.52 -32.18 -26.30
CA GLY A 124 0.15 -32.05 -27.58
C GLY A 124 0.27 -30.64 -28.16
N LYS A 125 -0.09 -29.59 -27.40
CA LYS A 125 -0.01 -28.19 -27.85
C LYS A 125 0.24 -27.21 -26.71
N PRO A 126 0.74 -25.96 -26.97
CA PRO A 126 0.85 -24.92 -25.97
C PRO A 126 -0.48 -24.67 -25.25
N ILE A 127 -0.42 -24.50 -23.91
CA ILE A 127 -1.65 -24.28 -23.14
C ILE A 127 -2.38 -22.99 -23.53
N GLY A 128 -1.67 -21.99 -24.07
CA GLY A 128 -2.24 -20.76 -24.60
C GLY A 128 -3.17 -20.96 -25.81
N GLN A 129 -3.20 -22.15 -26.41
CA GLN A 129 -4.17 -22.50 -27.49
C GLN A 129 -5.52 -22.96 -26.95
N PHE A 130 -5.69 -23.14 -25.65
CA PHE A 130 -6.97 -23.50 -25.07
C PHE A 130 -7.81 -22.25 -24.79
N GLN A 131 -9.09 -22.30 -25.13
CA GLN A 131 -10.02 -21.17 -25.04
C GLN A 131 -10.09 -20.57 -23.64
N LEU A 132 -10.07 -21.40 -22.57
CA LEU A 132 -10.12 -20.91 -21.20
C LEU A 132 -8.85 -20.12 -20.80
N GLN A 133 -7.68 -20.47 -21.36
CA GLN A 133 -6.45 -19.72 -21.12
C GLN A 133 -6.47 -18.40 -21.89
N GLN A 134 -6.93 -18.39 -23.13
CA GLN A 134 -7.09 -17.16 -23.91
C GLN A 134 -8.10 -16.20 -23.27
N LYS A 135 -9.22 -16.73 -22.75
CA LYS A 135 -10.20 -15.94 -21.99
C LYS A 135 -9.55 -15.24 -20.83
N LYS A 136 -8.79 -15.96 -19.98
CA LYS A 136 -8.09 -15.38 -18.81
C LYS A 136 -7.11 -14.28 -19.22
N LEU A 137 -6.28 -14.54 -20.22
CA LEU A 137 -5.32 -13.55 -20.73
C LEU A 137 -6.01 -12.29 -21.27
N SER A 138 -7.11 -12.46 -22.00
CA SER A 138 -7.91 -11.34 -22.53
C SER A 138 -8.53 -10.50 -21.39
N GLU A 139 -9.09 -11.15 -20.38
CA GLU A 139 -9.66 -10.47 -19.22
C GLU A 139 -8.58 -9.72 -18.44
N MET A 140 -7.42 -10.35 -18.16
CA MET A 140 -6.31 -9.72 -17.44
C MET A 140 -5.82 -8.46 -18.14
N ILE A 141 -5.53 -8.50 -19.44
CA ILE A 141 -5.01 -7.33 -20.16
C ILE A 141 -6.05 -6.21 -20.25
N THR A 142 -7.34 -6.56 -20.36
CA THR A 142 -8.43 -5.59 -20.33
C THR A 142 -8.48 -4.85 -18.99
N GLU A 143 -8.42 -5.57 -17.88
CA GLU A 143 -8.46 -4.96 -16.54
C GLU A 143 -7.20 -4.13 -16.24
N ILE A 144 -6.01 -4.58 -16.66
CA ILE A 144 -4.78 -3.80 -16.58
C ILE A 144 -4.92 -2.48 -17.35
N THR A 145 -5.43 -2.54 -18.59
CA THR A 145 -5.61 -1.34 -19.43
C THR A 145 -6.58 -0.35 -18.78
N LYS A 146 -7.70 -0.82 -18.23
CA LYS A 146 -8.66 0.01 -17.50
C LYS A 146 -8.02 0.68 -16.28
N ALA A 147 -7.22 -0.07 -15.51
CA ALA A 147 -6.51 0.44 -14.34
C ALA A 147 -5.46 1.50 -14.71
N GLN A 148 -4.72 1.28 -15.81
CA GLN A 148 -3.75 2.25 -16.33
C GLN A 148 -4.43 3.56 -16.74
N LEU A 149 -5.53 3.50 -17.49
CA LEU A 149 -6.29 4.68 -17.92
C LEU A 149 -6.88 5.44 -16.73
N LEU A 150 -7.45 4.72 -15.75
CA LEU A 150 -7.96 5.32 -14.51
C LEU A 150 -6.86 6.09 -13.76
N THR A 151 -5.70 5.45 -13.59
CA THR A 151 -4.61 6.02 -12.80
C THR A 151 -3.89 7.14 -13.55
N TRP A 152 -3.76 7.02 -14.88
CA TRP A 152 -3.27 8.10 -15.73
C TRP A 152 -4.18 9.33 -15.64
N ARG A 153 -5.51 9.16 -15.78
CA ARG A 153 -6.47 10.27 -15.63
C ARG A 153 -6.36 10.93 -14.25
N LEU A 154 -6.23 10.12 -13.21
CA LEU A 154 -6.03 10.63 -11.85
C LEU A 154 -4.74 11.45 -11.75
N GLY A 155 -3.64 11.01 -12.41
CA GLY A 155 -2.38 11.75 -12.47
C GLY A 155 -2.54 13.12 -13.11
N VAL A 156 -3.29 13.21 -14.22
CA VAL A 156 -3.61 14.50 -14.86
C VAL A 156 -4.37 15.42 -13.89
N LEU A 157 -5.38 14.90 -13.19
CA LEU A 157 -6.14 15.67 -12.20
C LEU A 157 -5.26 16.13 -11.03
N ARG A 158 -4.28 15.32 -10.61
CA ARG A 158 -3.33 15.72 -9.56
C ARG A 158 -2.41 16.87 -10.02
N ASN A 159 -1.94 16.83 -11.25
CA ASN A 159 -1.11 17.91 -11.80
C ASN A 159 -1.89 19.23 -11.94
N GLU A 160 -3.21 19.16 -12.04
CA GLU A 160 -4.12 20.31 -12.11
C GLU A 160 -4.67 20.70 -10.72
N ASP A 161 -4.21 20.08 -9.62
CA ASP A 161 -4.72 20.25 -8.24
C ASP A 161 -6.24 20.03 -8.11
N ARG A 162 -6.79 19.12 -8.92
CA ARG A 162 -8.23 18.81 -9.02
C ARG A 162 -8.60 17.41 -8.52
N ALA A 163 -7.61 16.60 -8.15
CA ALA A 163 -7.86 15.26 -7.64
C ALA A 163 -8.44 15.31 -6.23
N THR A 164 -9.51 14.54 -5.98
CA THR A 164 -10.11 14.41 -4.64
C THR A 164 -9.58 13.17 -3.92
N THR A 165 -9.63 13.17 -2.58
CA THR A 165 -9.31 11.98 -1.75
C THR A 165 -10.17 10.77 -2.14
N ALA A 166 -11.44 10.97 -2.53
CA ALA A 166 -12.33 9.89 -2.97
C ALA A 166 -11.84 9.25 -4.29
N GLN A 167 -11.41 10.07 -5.25
CA GLN A 167 -10.85 9.57 -6.52
C GLN A 167 -9.55 8.79 -6.32
N ILE A 168 -8.67 9.26 -5.41
CA ILE A 168 -7.43 8.56 -5.03
C ILE A 168 -7.76 7.22 -4.35
N SER A 169 -8.71 7.23 -3.43
CA SER A 169 -9.20 6.03 -2.73
C SER A 169 -9.80 5.01 -3.69
N MET A 170 -10.61 5.47 -4.65
CA MET A 170 -11.19 4.63 -5.70
C MET A 170 -10.11 3.96 -6.55
N ALA A 171 -9.11 4.71 -7.01
CA ALA A 171 -8.03 4.18 -7.83
C ALA A 171 -7.18 3.16 -7.07
N LYS A 172 -6.76 3.46 -5.83
CA LYS A 172 -5.99 2.53 -4.99
C LYS A 172 -6.75 1.23 -4.80
N ARG A 173 -8.00 1.28 -4.34
CA ARG A 173 -8.82 0.10 -4.09
C ARG A 173 -9.04 -0.72 -5.36
N ASN A 174 -9.46 -0.08 -6.46
CA ASN A 174 -9.73 -0.75 -7.74
C ASN A 174 -8.50 -1.49 -8.26
N ASN A 175 -7.35 -0.82 -8.28
CA ASN A 175 -6.14 -1.39 -8.87
C ASN A 175 -5.55 -2.52 -8.03
N VAL A 176 -5.64 -2.42 -6.71
CA VAL A 176 -5.18 -3.50 -5.82
C VAL A 176 -6.10 -4.72 -5.91
N ASP A 177 -7.41 -4.54 -5.97
CA ASP A 177 -8.38 -5.63 -6.18
C ASP A 177 -8.16 -6.33 -7.54
N MET A 178 -7.95 -5.56 -8.59
CA MET A 178 -7.58 -6.06 -9.91
C MET A 178 -6.28 -6.86 -9.86
N ALA A 179 -5.24 -6.32 -9.23
CA ALA A 179 -3.92 -6.96 -9.19
C ALA A 179 -3.94 -8.30 -8.45
N ILE A 180 -4.65 -8.41 -7.34
CA ILE A 180 -4.74 -9.67 -6.59
C ILE A 180 -5.53 -10.74 -7.37
N LYS A 181 -6.57 -10.35 -8.09
CA LYS A 181 -7.32 -11.25 -8.97
C LYS A 181 -6.43 -11.78 -10.09
N ILE A 182 -5.68 -10.90 -10.74
CA ILE A 182 -4.73 -11.26 -11.80
C ILE A 182 -3.63 -12.17 -11.26
N ALA A 183 -3.06 -11.87 -10.11
CA ALA A 183 -2.03 -12.73 -9.52
C ALA A 183 -2.55 -14.14 -9.20
N ARG A 184 -3.78 -14.28 -8.71
CA ARG A 184 -4.42 -15.58 -8.46
C ARG A 184 -4.70 -16.36 -9.75
N GLU A 185 -5.20 -15.70 -10.80
CA GLU A 185 -5.43 -16.34 -12.10
C GLU A 185 -4.11 -16.75 -12.77
N ALA A 186 -3.09 -15.89 -12.76
CA ALA A 186 -1.76 -16.20 -13.28
C ALA A 186 -1.13 -17.39 -12.53
N ARG A 187 -1.22 -17.42 -11.19
CA ARG A 187 -0.78 -18.57 -10.40
C ARG A 187 -1.50 -19.86 -10.83
N GLN A 188 -2.81 -19.80 -11.06
CA GLN A 188 -3.58 -20.95 -11.50
C GLN A 188 -3.16 -21.43 -12.90
N MET A 189 -2.88 -20.51 -13.83
CA MET A 189 -2.44 -20.83 -15.19
C MET A 189 -1.12 -21.60 -15.22
N LEU A 190 -0.22 -21.34 -14.26
CA LEU A 190 1.04 -22.07 -14.12
C LEU A 190 0.89 -23.44 -13.46
N GLY A 191 -0.29 -23.79 -12.95
CA GLY A 191 -0.52 -25.06 -12.24
C GLY A 191 0.40 -25.19 -11.02
N GLY A 192 1.05 -26.34 -10.87
CA GLY A 192 1.99 -26.61 -9.78
C GLY A 192 3.19 -25.64 -9.76
N MET A 193 3.66 -25.17 -10.91
CA MET A 193 4.75 -24.19 -11.01
C MET A 193 4.36 -22.81 -10.45
N GLY A 194 3.06 -22.50 -10.38
CA GLY A 194 2.58 -21.23 -9.86
C GLY A 194 2.81 -21.01 -8.36
N ILE A 195 3.21 -22.05 -7.60
CA ILE A 195 3.60 -21.93 -6.18
C ILE A 195 5.12 -22.04 -5.97
N SER A 196 5.88 -22.23 -7.05
CA SER A 196 7.33 -22.30 -6.99
C SER A 196 7.96 -20.90 -6.88
N GLY A 197 9.08 -20.82 -6.16
CA GLY A 197 9.91 -19.60 -6.10
C GLY A 197 10.61 -19.24 -7.41
N GLU A 198 10.56 -20.12 -8.42
CA GLU A 198 11.08 -19.90 -9.78
C GLU A 198 10.34 -18.77 -10.51
N TYR A 199 9.09 -18.52 -10.13
CA TYR A 199 8.21 -17.49 -10.72
C TYR A 199 7.81 -16.46 -9.68
N SER A 200 7.72 -15.20 -10.10
CA SER A 200 7.38 -14.06 -9.21
C SER A 200 5.93 -14.05 -8.71
N ILE A 201 5.04 -14.80 -9.36
CA ILE A 201 3.58 -14.68 -9.17
C ILE A 201 3.15 -14.91 -7.72
N MET A 202 3.65 -15.97 -7.06
CA MET A 202 3.28 -16.25 -5.67
C MET A 202 3.79 -15.18 -4.71
N ARG A 203 4.98 -14.62 -4.97
CA ARG A 203 5.52 -13.48 -4.23
C ARG A 203 4.60 -12.25 -4.36
N HIS A 204 4.14 -11.93 -5.57
CA HIS A 204 3.16 -10.85 -5.79
C HIS A 204 1.85 -11.13 -5.07
N SER A 205 1.33 -12.35 -5.14
CA SER A 205 0.09 -12.74 -4.45
C SER A 205 0.21 -12.51 -2.94
N MET A 206 1.29 -12.96 -2.31
CA MET A 206 1.53 -12.74 -0.88
C MET A 206 1.70 -11.25 -0.54
N ASN A 207 2.43 -10.49 -1.35
CA ASN A 207 2.65 -9.07 -1.11
C ASN A 207 1.36 -8.26 -1.25
N LEU A 208 0.52 -8.57 -2.22
CA LEU A 208 -0.75 -7.89 -2.44
C LEU A 208 -1.74 -8.04 -1.28
N GLU A 209 -1.65 -9.11 -0.47
CA GLU A 209 -2.44 -9.25 0.77
C GLU A 209 -2.11 -8.13 1.80
N SER A 210 -0.86 -7.66 1.86
CA SER A 210 -0.53 -6.45 2.64
C SER A 210 -1.05 -5.18 1.97
N VAL A 211 -0.98 -5.10 0.64
CA VAL A 211 -1.39 -3.92 -0.13
C VAL A 211 -2.90 -3.67 -0.03
N ILE A 212 -3.72 -4.72 0.11
CA ILE A 212 -5.15 -4.61 0.42
C ILE A 212 -5.37 -3.87 1.74
N THR A 213 -4.49 -4.08 2.71
CA THR A 213 -4.69 -3.67 4.11
C THR A 213 -4.06 -2.32 4.43
N TYR A 214 -2.83 -2.05 3.97
CA TYR A 214 -2.11 -0.84 4.32
C TYR A 214 -2.54 0.37 3.45
N GLU A 215 -2.15 1.58 3.87
CA GLU A 215 -2.53 2.85 3.23
C GLU A 215 -4.07 3.02 3.09
N GLY A 216 -4.79 2.48 4.06
CA GLY A 216 -6.24 2.33 4.07
C GLY A 216 -6.67 0.97 3.54
N THR A 217 -7.49 0.27 4.33
CA THR A 217 -8.09 -1.00 3.91
C THR A 217 -9.07 -0.77 2.76
N HIS A 218 -9.39 -1.83 2.03
CA HIS A 218 -10.44 -1.77 1.00
C HIS A 218 -11.76 -1.20 1.54
N ASP A 219 -12.16 -1.60 2.76
CA ASP A 219 -13.39 -1.12 3.39
C ASP A 219 -13.34 0.38 3.69
N ILE A 220 -12.21 0.88 4.23
CA ILE A 220 -12.03 2.32 4.46
C ILE A 220 -12.14 3.10 3.16
N HIS A 221 -11.59 2.61 2.05
CA HIS A 221 -11.72 3.27 0.75
C HIS A 221 -13.16 3.27 0.22
N LEU A 222 -13.94 2.21 0.50
CA LEU A 222 -15.37 2.19 0.19
C LEU A 222 -16.13 3.24 0.99
N LEU A 223 -15.84 3.37 2.30
CA LEU A 223 -16.47 4.37 3.15
C LEU A 223 -16.12 5.80 2.72
N ILE A 224 -14.86 6.06 2.35
CA ILE A 224 -14.44 7.37 1.81
C ILE A 224 -15.21 7.71 0.53
N THR A 225 -15.28 6.76 -0.40
CA THR A 225 -16.00 6.95 -1.66
C THR A 225 -17.52 7.08 -1.42
N GLY A 226 -18.07 6.28 -0.50
CA GLY A 226 -19.47 6.35 -0.11
C GLY A 226 -19.88 7.69 0.50
N LEU A 227 -19.04 8.25 1.37
CA LEU A 227 -19.23 9.58 1.92
C LEU A 227 -19.25 10.67 0.82
N ASP A 228 -18.33 10.59 -0.12
CA ASP A 228 -18.23 11.55 -1.23
C ASP A 228 -19.48 11.52 -2.12
N ILE A 229 -20.03 10.34 -2.39
CA ILE A 229 -21.21 10.15 -3.24
C ILE A 229 -22.49 10.58 -2.52
N THR A 230 -22.63 10.22 -1.24
CA THR A 230 -23.88 10.36 -0.51
C THR A 230 -23.97 11.61 0.36
N GLY A 231 -22.83 12.18 0.73
CA GLY A 231 -22.72 13.22 1.75
C GLY A 231 -22.99 12.72 3.19
N LEU A 232 -23.19 11.41 3.38
CA LEU A 232 -23.50 10.80 4.68
C LEU A 232 -22.29 10.07 5.26
N ASN A 233 -21.89 10.45 6.48
CA ASN A 233 -20.73 9.87 7.15
C ASN A 233 -21.05 8.50 7.74
N ALA A 234 -20.36 7.46 7.28
CA ALA A 234 -20.47 6.08 7.77
C ALA A 234 -19.41 5.72 8.86
N PHE A 235 -18.55 6.67 9.25
CA PHE A 235 -17.53 6.43 10.30
C PHE A 235 -18.04 6.72 11.72
N LYS A 236 -19.25 7.17 11.89
CA LYS A 236 -19.87 7.54 13.17
C LYS A 236 -21.19 6.84 13.34
#